data_fffecb638b75c95f9bbccdd70e221f17
#
_entry.id   fffecb638b75c95f9bbccdd70e221f17
#
_cell.length_a   1.000
_cell.length_b   1.000
_cell.length_c   1.000
_cell.angle_alpha   90.00
_cell.angle_beta   90.00
_cell.angle_gamma   90.00
#
_symmetry.space_group_name_H-M   'P 1'
#
loop_
_entity.id
_entity.type
_entity.pdbx_description
1 polymer ?
#
loop_
_entity_poly.entity_id
_entity_poly.type
_entity_poly.pdbx_seq_one_letter_code
_entity_poly.pdbx_strand_id
1 'polypeptide(L)'
;MLIELVVMYPIQKRSYRDGIDNLLVLLIGGIPIAMPTVLSVTMAIGSHRLSQQGAITKRMTAIEEMAGMDILCSDKTGTLTLNKLTVDKSLIEVFPTGMDKDTLVLYAARASRTENQDAIDASIVGMLDDRKEARAGITEVHFLPFNPVDKRTAITFIDNNGDWHRSSKGAPEEIIELCGLKGETLKKAHKVIDEFANRGLRSLGVSRQTVSERTKESAGDAWEFLGLLPLFDPPRHDSSETIRRALELGVNVKMITGDQLAIGKETGRRLGMGTNMYPSSSLLGESKDNALATMSIDELIEKADGFAGVFPEHKYEIVKRLQDRNHIVGMTGDGVNDAPALKKADIGIAVDDATDAARSASDIVLTEPGLSVIVSAVLTSRAIFQRMKNYTIYAVSITIRIVFGFMLVALIWKFDFSPFMVLIIAILNDGTIMTISKDRVKPSPLPDSWKLKEIFATGIVLGAYMAIITAVFFYVVHDTSFFSNIFGVSPIAESEEQLNSALYLQVSIISQALIFVTRSRSWSYFERPGIMLCVAFICAQLVATVIAVYAHWDFARINGVGWRWAGVIWIYSIITYIPLDILKFLIRMGLTGSAGDNMHQNKV
;
A
#
# COMPACT_ATOMS: atom_id res chain seq x y z
N MET A 1 6.15 36.53 -14.00
CA MET A 1 5.18 37.49 -14.58
C MET A 1 5.31 38.90 -14.01
N LEU A 2 5.23 39.16 -12.70
CA LEU A 2 5.33 40.51 -12.11
C LEU A 2 6.67 41.20 -12.45
N ILE A 3 7.80 40.52 -12.24
CA ILE A 3 9.14 41.06 -12.58
C ILE A 3 9.22 41.39 -14.07
N GLU A 4 8.75 40.51 -14.91
CA GLU A 4 8.75 40.69 -16.35
C GLU A 4 7.88 41.87 -16.80
N LEU A 5 6.71 42.03 -16.19
CA LEU A 5 5.82 43.14 -16.44
C LEU A 5 6.48 44.48 -16.08
N VAL A 6 7.19 44.55 -14.96
CA VAL A 6 7.94 45.74 -14.54
C VAL A 6 9.14 46.03 -15.44
N VAL A 7 9.83 44.98 -15.91
CA VAL A 7 10.99 45.17 -16.81
C VAL A 7 10.55 45.55 -18.21
N MET A 8 9.54 44.87 -18.77
CA MET A 8 9.10 45.10 -20.14
C MET A 8 8.46 46.47 -20.38
N TYR A 9 7.54 46.89 -19.51
CA TYR A 9 6.82 48.13 -19.76
C TYR A 9 7.54 49.39 -19.28
N PRO A 10 7.90 49.54 -18.00
CA PRO A 10 8.59 50.74 -17.54
C PRO A 10 10.03 50.88 -18.00
N ILE A 11 10.80 49.78 -18.01
CA ILE A 11 12.27 49.81 -18.27
C ILE A 11 12.59 49.66 -19.75
N GLN A 12 12.07 48.63 -20.40
CA GLN A 12 12.32 48.34 -21.82
C GLN A 12 11.42 49.12 -22.77
N LYS A 13 10.33 49.71 -22.25
CA LYS A 13 9.36 50.50 -23.04
C LYS A 13 8.81 49.76 -24.25
N ARG A 14 8.49 48.47 -24.07
CA ARG A 14 7.88 47.63 -25.12
C ARG A 14 6.46 48.07 -25.45
N SER A 15 6.02 47.75 -26.65
CA SER A 15 4.61 47.90 -27.02
C SER A 15 3.72 47.01 -26.19
N TYR A 16 2.48 47.42 -25.98
CA TYR A 16 1.52 46.62 -25.19
C TYR A 16 1.28 45.22 -25.76
N ARG A 17 1.24 45.10 -27.11
CA ARG A 17 1.07 43.80 -27.79
C ARG A 17 2.23 42.85 -27.57
N ASP A 18 3.44 43.32 -27.76
CA ASP A 18 4.66 42.49 -27.59
C ASP A 18 4.81 41.97 -26.16
N GLY A 19 4.46 42.83 -25.20
CA GLY A 19 4.43 42.43 -23.80
C GLY A 19 3.39 41.36 -23.49
N ILE A 20 2.20 41.44 -24.08
CA ILE A 20 1.16 40.43 -23.92
C ILE A 20 1.60 39.09 -24.50
N ASP A 21 2.21 39.06 -25.69
CA ASP A 21 2.69 37.83 -26.30
C ASP A 21 3.69 37.09 -25.40
N ASN A 22 4.61 37.82 -24.77
CA ASN A 22 5.55 37.25 -23.84
C ASN A 22 4.89 36.73 -22.55
N LEU A 23 3.93 37.47 -22.00
CA LEU A 23 3.18 37.02 -20.84
C LEU A 23 2.35 35.76 -21.15
N LEU A 24 1.80 35.64 -22.37
CA LEU A 24 1.11 34.44 -22.82
C LEU A 24 2.04 33.23 -22.93
N VAL A 25 3.27 33.41 -23.43
CA VAL A 25 4.28 32.35 -23.44
C VAL A 25 4.54 31.83 -22.04
N LEU A 26 4.75 32.70 -21.06
CA LEU A 26 4.99 32.33 -19.67
C LEU A 26 3.75 31.68 -19.04
N LEU A 27 2.55 32.15 -19.36
CA LEU A 27 1.32 31.58 -18.84
C LEU A 27 1.09 30.16 -19.37
N ILE A 28 1.22 29.95 -20.68
CA ILE A 28 1.03 28.64 -21.31
C ILE A 28 2.07 27.63 -20.80
N GLY A 29 3.33 28.04 -20.73
CA GLY A 29 4.42 27.19 -20.26
C GLY A 29 4.45 26.98 -18.74
N GLY A 30 3.85 27.91 -17.98
CA GLY A 30 3.87 27.88 -16.51
C GLY A 30 2.75 27.04 -15.88
N ILE A 31 1.74 26.65 -16.64
CA ILE A 31 0.61 25.85 -16.14
C ILE A 31 0.75 24.41 -16.61
N PRO A 32 0.93 23.44 -15.71
CA PRO A 32 1.00 22.02 -16.07
C PRO A 32 -0.41 21.46 -16.34
N ILE A 33 -0.97 21.76 -17.50
CA ILE A 33 -2.38 21.45 -17.85
C ILE A 33 -2.63 19.94 -17.87
N ALA A 34 -1.66 19.14 -18.32
CA ALA A 34 -1.80 17.69 -18.41
C ALA A 34 -1.65 16.96 -17.06
N MET A 35 -1.15 17.61 -16.02
CA MET A 35 -0.81 16.98 -14.76
C MET A 35 -1.98 16.22 -14.10
N PRO A 36 -3.17 16.79 -13.92
CA PRO A 36 -4.28 16.05 -13.33
C PRO A 36 -4.66 14.82 -14.15
N THR A 37 -4.64 14.93 -15.47
CA THR A 37 -4.98 13.84 -16.39
C THR A 37 -3.95 12.71 -16.30
N VAL A 38 -2.66 13.01 -16.36
CA VAL A 38 -1.59 12.00 -16.30
C VAL A 38 -1.63 11.26 -14.97
N LEU A 39 -1.76 11.96 -13.86
CA LEU A 39 -1.85 11.34 -12.54
C LEU A 39 -3.09 10.45 -12.42
N SER A 40 -4.25 10.93 -12.87
CA SER A 40 -5.50 10.16 -12.84
C SER A 40 -5.43 8.92 -13.72
N VAL A 41 -4.89 9.02 -14.94
CA VAL A 41 -4.72 7.87 -15.85
C VAL A 41 -3.72 6.86 -15.27
N THR A 42 -2.63 7.31 -14.69
CA THR A 42 -1.64 6.44 -14.04
C THR A 42 -2.26 5.66 -12.90
N MET A 43 -3.04 6.32 -12.05
CA MET A 43 -3.75 5.67 -10.95
C MET A 43 -4.84 4.71 -11.45
N ALA A 44 -5.58 5.07 -12.49
CA ALA A 44 -6.62 4.21 -13.07
C ALA A 44 -6.04 2.92 -13.67
N ILE A 45 -4.95 3.02 -14.42
CA ILE A 45 -4.24 1.85 -14.96
C ILE A 45 -3.69 0.99 -13.84
N GLY A 46 -3.15 1.62 -12.80
CA GLY A 46 -2.66 0.93 -11.61
C GLY A 46 -3.75 0.21 -10.85
N SER A 47 -4.90 0.85 -10.63
CA SER A 47 -6.08 0.25 -10.01
C SER A 47 -6.59 -0.96 -10.79
N HIS A 48 -6.63 -0.87 -12.12
CA HIS A 48 -6.98 -2.01 -12.95
C HIS A 48 -6.00 -3.18 -12.80
N ARG A 49 -4.70 -2.90 -12.77
CA ARG A 49 -3.68 -3.93 -12.54
C ARG A 49 -3.80 -4.58 -11.16
N LEU A 50 -4.06 -3.80 -10.11
CA LEU A 50 -4.33 -4.31 -8.78
C LEU A 50 -5.55 -5.22 -8.76
N SER A 51 -6.62 -4.84 -9.44
CA SER A 51 -7.83 -5.67 -9.59
C SER A 51 -7.52 -7.03 -10.24
N GLN A 52 -6.69 -7.05 -11.26
CA GLN A 52 -6.24 -8.31 -11.89
C GLN A 52 -5.41 -9.19 -10.94
N GLN A 53 -4.74 -8.62 -9.97
CA GLN A 53 -3.96 -9.31 -8.95
C GLN A 53 -4.80 -9.76 -7.73
N GLY A 54 -6.06 -9.43 -7.70
CA GLY A 54 -6.97 -9.80 -6.61
C GLY A 54 -7.17 -8.71 -5.54
N ALA A 55 -6.80 -7.48 -5.81
CA ALA A 55 -7.01 -6.33 -4.92
C ALA A 55 -7.86 -5.26 -5.60
N ILE A 56 -9.11 -5.12 -5.18
CA ILE A 56 -10.03 -4.11 -5.72
C ILE A 56 -9.89 -2.83 -4.91
N THR A 57 -9.45 -1.77 -5.56
CA THR A 57 -9.26 -0.46 -4.95
C THR A 57 -10.57 0.33 -5.01
N LYS A 58 -11.11 0.72 -3.87
CA LYS A 58 -12.31 1.55 -3.76
C LYS A 58 -11.98 3.05 -3.75
N ARG A 59 -10.83 3.41 -3.22
CA ARG A 59 -10.33 4.78 -3.13
C ARG A 59 -8.97 4.87 -3.81
N MET A 60 -8.84 5.70 -4.85
CA MET A 60 -7.61 5.81 -5.63
C MET A 60 -6.41 6.27 -4.81
N THR A 61 -6.62 7.18 -3.85
CA THR A 61 -5.56 7.64 -2.95
C THR A 61 -4.99 6.55 -2.06
N ALA A 62 -5.71 5.44 -1.87
CA ALA A 62 -5.19 4.28 -1.14
C ALA A 62 -3.94 3.67 -1.80
N ILE A 63 -3.77 3.82 -3.11
CA ILE A 63 -2.58 3.37 -3.83
C ILE A 63 -1.34 4.13 -3.36
N GLU A 64 -1.44 5.44 -3.18
CA GLU A 64 -0.33 6.26 -2.67
C GLU A 64 0.02 5.89 -1.23
N GLU A 65 -0.98 5.71 -0.40
CA GLU A 65 -0.81 5.32 1.00
C GLU A 65 -0.22 3.92 1.12
N MET A 66 -0.65 2.97 0.27
CA MET A 66 -0.09 1.62 0.24
C MET A 66 1.39 1.61 -0.16
N ALA A 67 1.80 2.49 -1.05
CA ALA A 67 3.22 2.65 -1.40
C ALA A 67 4.07 3.09 -0.21
N GLY A 68 3.51 3.86 0.71
CA GLY A 68 4.14 4.33 1.94
C GLY A 68 3.90 3.47 3.17
N MET A 69 3.10 2.43 3.07
CA MET A 69 2.77 1.55 4.21
C MET A 69 4.02 0.89 4.78
N ASP A 70 4.27 1.10 6.06
CA ASP A 70 5.39 0.53 6.81
C ASP A 70 4.96 -0.45 7.90
N ILE A 71 3.70 -0.42 8.31
CA ILE A 71 3.10 -1.34 9.27
C ILE A 71 1.80 -1.91 8.71
N LEU A 72 1.66 -3.22 8.78
CA LEU A 72 0.43 -3.94 8.49
C LEU A 72 -0.06 -4.64 9.76
N CYS A 73 -1.17 -4.17 10.30
CA CYS A 73 -1.87 -4.85 11.38
C CYS A 73 -2.78 -5.91 10.78
N SER A 74 -2.51 -7.16 11.06
CA SER A 74 -3.24 -8.30 10.51
C SER A 74 -3.98 -9.06 11.58
N ASP A 75 -5.24 -9.35 11.34
CA ASP A 75 -5.97 -10.32 12.14
C ASP A 75 -5.37 -11.72 11.96
N LYS A 76 -5.46 -12.56 13.00
CA LYS A 76 -4.95 -13.93 12.97
C LYS A 76 -5.89 -14.87 12.22
N THR A 77 -7.12 -14.97 12.73
CA THR A 77 -8.09 -16.00 12.31
C THR A 77 -8.66 -15.68 10.93
N GLY A 78 -8.62 -16.66 10.03
CA GLY A 78 -9.11 -16.50 8.66
C GLY A 78 -8.18 -15.72 7.73
N THR A 79 -7.27 -14.91 8.27
CA THR A 79 -6.32 -14.10 7.49
C THR A 79 -4.94 -14.76 7.45
N LEU A 80 -4.28 -14.89 8.61
CA LEU A 80 -3.00 -15.60 8.73
C LEU A 80 -3.16 -17.10 8.82
N THR A 81 -4.33 -17.55 9.27
CA THR A 81 -4.71 -18.95 9.43
C THR A 81 -5.85 -19.35 8.49
N LEU A 82 -6.06 -20.65 8.35
CA LEU A 82 -7.07 -21.19 7.43
C LEU A 82 -8.51 -21.01 7.93
N ASN A 83 -8.71 -20.70 9.21
CA ASN A 83 -10.01 -20.79 9.89
C ASN A 83 -10.69 -22.17 9.71
N LYS A 84 -9.88 -23.21 9.52
CA LYS A 84 -10.28 -24.60 9.45
C LYS A 84 -9.83 -25.29 10.72
N LEU A 85 -10.64 -25.20 11.75
CA LEU A 85 -10.34 -25.82 13.02
C LEU A 85 -10.29 -27.34 12.88
N THR A 86 -9.30 -27.93 13.50
CA THR A 86 -9.15 -29.37 13.62
C THR A 86 -8.97 -29.73 15.09
N VAL A 87 -9.48 -30.89 15.47
CA VAL A 87 -9.30 -31.43 16.82
C VAL A 87 -8.34 -32.61 16.74
N ASP A 88 -7.26 -32.56 17.52
CA ASP A 88 -6.36 -33.72 17.66
C ASP A 88 -6.93 -34.66 18.74
N LYS A 89 -7.51 -35.75 18.28
CA LYS A 89 -8.12 -36.75 19.15
C LYS A 89 -7.13 -37.36 20.17
N SER A 90 -5.83 -37.42 19.80
CA SER A 90 -4.80 -37.97 20.69
C SER A 90 -4.57 -37.13 21.92
N LEU A 91 -4.76 -35.82 21.83
CA LEU A 91 -4.53 -34.83 22.88
C LEU A 91 -5.76 -34.51 23.74
N ILE A 92 -6.91 -35.08 23.43
CA ILE A 92 -8.14 -34.86 24.22
C ILE A 92 -7.91 -35.32 25.66
N GLU A 93 -8.23 -34.44 26.62
CA GLU A 93 -8.15 -34.75 28.06
C GLU A 93 -9.56 -35.00 28.60
N VAL A 94 -9.76 -36.21 29.14
CA VAL A 94 -11.00 -36.67 29.77
C VAL A 94 -10.81 -36.66 31.29
N PHE A 95 -11.74 -36.07 32.02
CA PHE A 95 -11.64 -35.90 33.47
C PHE A 95 -12.34 -36.99 34.27
N PRO A 96 -13.60 -37.43 33.92
CA PRO A 96 -14.24 -38.51 34.65
C PRO A 96 -13.54 -39.86 34.48
N THR A 97 -13.39 -40.61 35.55
CA THR A 97 -12.81 -41.96 35.50
C THR A 97 -13.71 -42.90 34.72
N GLY A 98 -13.15 -43.63 33.75
CA GLY A 98 -13.88 -44.64 32.98
C GLY A 98 -14.64 -44.12 31.76
N MET A 99 -14.56 -42.81 31.46
CA MET A 99 -15.07 -42.24 30.21
C MET A 99 -13.99 -42.31 29.15
N ASP A 100 -14.35 -42.66 27.93
CA ASP A 100 -13.46 -42.60 26.77
C ASP A 100 -13.53 -41.28 26.01
N LYS A 101 -12.59 -41.06 25.13
CA LYS A 101 -12.51 -39.83 24.32
C LYS A 101 -13.68 -39.72 23.34
N ASP A 102 -14.18 -40.84 22.83
CA ASP A 102 -15.30 -40.86 21.88
C ASP A 102 -16.60 -40.38 22.52
N THR A 103 -16.84 -40.77 23.78
CA THR A 103 -17.96 -40.28 24.57
C THR A 103 -17.88 -38.76 24.79
N LEU A 104 -16.69 -38.24 25.09
CA LEU A 104 -16.50 -36.81 25.26
C LEU A 104 -16.81 -36.06 23.95
N VAL A 105 -16.32 -36.56 22.82
CA VAL A 105 -16.60 -35.99 21.49
C VAL A 105 -18.11 -36.05 21.19
N LEU A 106 -18.77 -37.11 21.55
CA LEU A 106 -20.23 -37.25 21.35
C LEU A 106 -21.01 -36.17 22.12
N TYR A 107 -20.68 -35.93 23.38
CA TYR A 107 -21.32 -34.88 24.19
C TYR A 107 -21.03 -33.49 23.62
N ALA A 108 -19.83 -33.25 23.16
CA ALA A 108 -19.47 -32.00 22.48
C ALA A 108 -20.24 -31.81 21.16
N ALA A 109 -20.37 -32.88 20.40
CA ALA A 109 -21.16 -32.89 19.13
C ALA A 109 -22.64 -32.68 19.38
N ARG A 110 -23.21 -33.25 20.46
CA ARG A 110 -24.58 -32.97 20.89
C ARG A 110 -24.81 -31.51 21.18
N ALA A 111 -23.85 -30.84 21.86
CA ALA A 111 -23.90 -29.42 22.13
C ALA A 111 -23.55 -28.54 20.91
N SER A 112 -23.31 -29.14 19.76
CA SER A 112 -23.01 -28.46 18.48
C SER A 112 -24.23 -28.45 17.57
N ARG A 113 -24.32 -27.45 16.67
CA ARG A 113 -25.31 -27.47 15.60
C ARG A 113 -24.91 -28.49 14.54
N THR A 114 -25.92 -29.22 14.02
CA THR A 114 -25.75 -30.14 12.89
C THR A 114 -26.06 -29.47 11.55
N GLU A 115 -26.79 -28.37 11.58
CA GLU A 115 -27.11 -27.50 10.46
C GLU A 115 -26.59 -26.10 10.71
N ASN A 116 -26.22 -25.39 9.66
CA ASN A 116 -25.64 -24.04 9.74
C ASN A 116 -24.46 -23.93 10.75
N GLN A 117 -23.52 -24.85 10.59
CA GLN A 117 -22.38 -25.00 11.50
C GLN A 117 -21.38 -23.86 11.35
N ASP A 118 -20.89 -23.34 12.48
CA ASP A 118 -19.66 -22.56 12.51
C ASP A 118 -18.43 -23.49 12.41
N ALA A 119 -17.24 -22.91 12.37
CA ALA A 119 -15.99 -23.67 12.26
C ALA A 119 -15.74 -24.62 13.44
N ILE A 120 -16.16 -24.26 14.65
CA ILE A 120 -16.01 -25.08 15.86
C ILE A 120 -16.98 -26.27 15.78
N ASP A 121 -18.25 -26.01 15.50
CA ASP A 121 -19.26 -27.05 15.38
C ASP A 121 -18.92 -28.04 14.27
N ALA A 122 -18.48 -27.53 13.10
CA ALA A 122 -18.08 -28.36 11.99
C ALA A 122 -16.89 -29.28 12.31
N SER A 123 -15.89 -28.75 13.06
CA SER A 123 -14.72 -29.53 13.46
C SER A 123 -15.06 -30.67 14.44
N ILE A 124 -15.97 -30.42 15.36
CA ILE A 124 -16.37 -31.40 16.37
C ILE A 124 -17.29 -32.47 15.79
N VAL A 125 -18.34 -32.06 15.07
CA VAL A 125 -19.27 -33.01 14.41
C VAL A 125 -18.55 -33.82 13.34
N GLY A 126 -17.56 -33.23 12.67
CA GLY A 126 -16.71 -33.91 11.68
C GLY A 126 -15.80 -35.01 12.27
N MET A 127 -15.66 -35.10 13.59
CA MET A 127 -14.94 -36.19 14.26
C MET A 127 -15.77 -37.48 14.43
N LEU A 128 -17.09 -37.39 14.29
CA LEU A 128 -17.97 -38.55 14.33
C LEU A 128 -17.90 -39.31 13.00
N ASP A 129 -18.01 -40.63 13.08
CA ASP A 129 -18.03 -41.47 11.88
C ASP A 129 -19.26 -41.16 10.99
N ASP A 130 -20.42 -40.92 11.60
CA ASP A 130 -21.61 -40.36 10.95
C ASP A 130 -22.10 -39.13 11.73
N ARG A 131 -22.31 -38.02 11.04
CA ARG A 131 -22.87 -36.78 11.60
C ARG A 131 -24.20 -36.99 12.32
N LYS A 132 -24.97 -37.99 11.90
CA LYS A 132 -26.26 -38.35 12.51
C LYS A 132 -26.11 -38.91 13.92
N GLU A 133 -24.96 -39.43 14.31
CA GLU A 133 -24.67 -39.90 15.66
C GLU A 133 -24.88 -38.82 16.71
N ALA A 134 -24.61 -37.54 16.39
CA ALA A 134 -24.84 -36.43 17.30
C ALA A 134 -26.29 -36.34 17.82
N ARG A 135 -27.26 -36.86 17.07
CA ARG A 135 -28.67 -36.85 17.42
C ARG A 135 -29.26 -38.26 17.55
N ALA A 136 -28.45 -39.29 17.35
CA ALA A 136 -28.93 -40.68 17.43
C ALA A 136 -29.30 -41.05 18.90
N GLY A 137 -30.46 -41.66 19.07
CA GLY A 137 -30.93 -42.13 20.38
C GLY A 137 -31.36 -41.02 21.34
N ILE A 138 -31.57 -39.82 20.87
CA ILE A 138 -32.03 -38.68 21.67
C ILE A 138 -33.13 -37.89 20.96
N THR A 139 -33.94 -37.22 21.77
CA THR A 139 -34.93 -36.24 21.27
C THR A 139 -34.53 -34.87 21.76
N GLU A 140 -34.20 -33.96 20.85
CA GLU A 140 -33.86 -32.58 21.18
C GLU A 140 -35.10 -31.85 21.69
N VAL A 141 -34.98 -31.21 22.85
CA VAL A 141 -36.02 -30.39 23.48
C VAL A 141 -35.76 -28.91 23.27
N HIS A 142 -34.52 -28.50 23.49
CA HIS A 142 -34.11 -27.10 23.37
C HIS A 142 -32.63 -26.99 23.05
N PHE A 143 -32.27 -26.03 22.21
CA PHE A 143 -30.88 -25.69 21.90
C PHE A 143 -30.61 -24.23 22.28
N LEU A 144 -29.61 -23.99 23.15
CA LEU A 144 -29.10 -22.68 23.49
C LEU A 144 -27.98 -22.32 22.49
N PRO A 145 -28.21 -21.36 21.57
CA PRO A 145 -27.18 -20.94 20.64
C PRO A 145 -26.06 -20.19 21.35
N PHE A 146 -24.91 -20.10 20.68
CA PHE A 146 -23.78 -19.31 21.21
C PHE A 146 -24.18 -17.85 21.39
N ASN A 147 -23.82 -17.31 22.56
CA ASN A 147 -23.87 -15.88 22.81
C ASN A 147 -22.53 -15.39 23.36
N PRO A 148 -22.10 -14.17 23.01
CA PRO A 148 -20.79 -13.64 23.45
C PRO A 148 -20.67 -13.42 24.97
N VAL A 149 -21.78 -13.34 25.70
CA VAL A 149 -21.78 -13.15 27.16
C VAL A 149 -21.49 -14.47 27.86
N ASP A 150 -22.26 -15.50 27.55
CA ASP A 150 -22.14 -16.82 28.18
C ASP A 150 -21.00 -17.66 27.57
N LYS A 151 -20.53 -17.30 26.38
CA LYS A 151 -19.46 -17.95 25.60
C LYS A 151 -19.56 -19.47 25.51
N ARG A 152 -20.77 -19.99 25.45
CA ARG A 152 -21.08 -21.42 25.39
C ARG A 152 -22.32 -21.70 24.57
N THR A 153 -22.45 -22.96 24.14
CA THR A 153 -23.68 -23.54 23.58
C THR A 153 -24.16 -24.67 24.49
N ALA A 154 -25.45 -24.99 24.45
CA ALA A 154 -26.00 -26.11 25.21
C ALA A 154 -27.20 -26.73 24.48
N ILE A 155 -27.37 -28.01 24.69
CA ILE A 155 -28.55 -28.75 24.23
C ILE A 155 -29.27 -29.40 25.44
N THR A 156 -30.58 -29.34 25.45
CA THR A 156 -31.43 -30.13 26.36
C THR A 156 -32.10 -31.23 25.55
N PHE A 157 -31.94 -32.45 25.98
CA PHE A 157 -32.45 -33.61 25.24
C PHE A 157 -32.99 -34.71 26.17
N ILE A 158 -33.82 -35.58 25.61
CA ILE A 158 -34.35 -36.76 26.28
C ILE A 158 -33.68 -37.97 25.64
N ASP A 159 -33.17 -38.90 26.46
CA ASP A 159 -32.60 -40.15 26.00
C ASP A 159 -33.68 -41.24 25.73
N ASN A 160 -33.25 -42.41 25.26
CA ASN A 160 -34.15 -43.53 24.98
C ASN A 160 -34.89 -44.09 26.23
N ASN A 161 -34.39 -43.79 27.40
CA ASN A 161 -34.99 -44.20 28.69
C ASN A 161 -36.02 -43.16 29.18
N GLY A 162 -36.12 -42.03 28.50
CA GLY A 162 -37.00 -40.93 28.91
C GLY A 162 -36.39 -40.00 29.96
N ASP A 163 -35.07 -40.11 30.21
CA ASP A 163 -34.36 -39.24 31.12
C ASP A 163 -33.89 -37.96 30.43
N TRP A 164 -33.96 -36.87 31.15
CA TRP A 164 -33.60 -35.54 30.65
C TRP A 164 -32.15 -35.18 30.97
N HIS A 165 -31.46 -34.74 29.98
CA HIS A 165 -30.05 -34.38 30.05
C HIS A 165 -29.75 -33.04 29.37
N ARG A 166 -28.65 -32.41 29.78
CA ARG A 166 -28.05 -31.30 29.09
C ARG A 166 -26.59 -31.59 28.80
N SER A 167 -26.14 -31.11 27.66
CA SER A 167 -24.73 -31.06 27.29
C SER A 167 -24.37 -29.62 26.93
N SER A 168 -23.22 -29.16 27.39
CA SER A 168 -22.72 -27.81 27.08
C SER A 168 -21.26 -27.86 26.66
N LYS A 169 -20.90 -27.00 25.71
CA LYS A 169 -19.52 -26.74 25.34
C LYS A 169 -19.27 -25.25 25.21
N GLY A 170 -18.06 -24.81 25.49
CA GLY A 170 -17.73 -23.40 25.40
C GLY A 170 -16.33 -23.07 25.86
N ALA A 171 -16.09 -21.79 26.11
CA ALA A 171 -14.85 -21.32 26.66
C ALA A 171 -14.51 -22.09 27.93
N PRO A 172 -13.26 -22.55 28.10
CA PRO A 172 -12.93 -23.47 29.20
C PRO A 172 -13.18 -22.85 30.58
N GLU A 173 -12.91 -21.58 30.75
CA GLU A 173 -13.13 -20.86 32.02
C GLU A 173 -14.62 -20.81 32.36
N GLU A 174 -15.48 -20.54 31.39
CA GLU A 174 -16.94 -20.49 31.57
C GLU A 174 -17.52 -21.88 31.93
N ILE A 175 -17.01 -22.93 31.31
CA ILE A 175 -17.42 -24.31 31.60
C ILE A 175 -16.91 -24.76 32.96
N ILE A 176 -15.67 -24.37 33.34
CA ILE A 176 -15.10 -24.62 34.67
C ILE A 176 -15.96 -23.95 35.76
N GLU A 177 -16.34 -22.70 35.57
CA GLU A 177 -17.21 -21.96 36.47
C GLU A 177 -18.59 -22.59 36.58
N LEU A 178 -19.19 -22.94 35.41
CA LEU A 178 -20.47 -23.61 35.34
C LEU A 178 -20.51 -24.93 36.14
N CYS A 179 -19.40 -25.69 36.10
CA CYS A 179 -19.26 -26.95 36.81
C CYS A 179 -18.82 -26.76 38.28
N GLY A 180 -18.44 -25.55 38.69
CA GLY A 180 -17.99 -25.24 40.02
C GLY A 180 -16.74 -26.04 40.45
N LEU A 181 -15.78 -26.24 39.54
CA LEU A 181 -14.56 -27.00 39.81
C LEU A 181 -13.74 -26.36 40.93
N LYS A 182 -13.20 -27.20 41.82
CA LYS A 182 -12.37 -26.78 42.97
C LYS A 182 -11.19 -27.72 43.19
N GLY A 183 -10.20 -27.25 43.92
CA GLY A 183 -9.07 -28.08 44.39
C GLY A 183 -8.18 -28.59 43.26
N GLU A 184 -7.78 -29.84 43.32
CA GLU A 184 -6.83 -30.46 42.40
C GLU A 184 -7.38 -30.60 40.97
N THR A 185 -8.71 -30.81 40.82
CA THR A 185 -9.34 -30.88 39.50
C THR A 185 -9.26 -29.53 38.77
N LEU A 186 -9.48 -28.44 39.50
CA LEU A 186 -9.33 -27.10 38.91
C LEU A 186 -7.89 -26.81 38.50
N LYS A 187 -6.92 -27.18 39.32
CA LYS A 187 -5.50 -27.04 39.01
C LYS A 187 -5.11 -27.83 37.76
N LYS A 188 -5.59 -29.10 37.70
CA LYS A 188 -5.36 -29.96 36.54
C LYS A 188 -5.96 -29.34 35.26
N ALA A 189 -7.18 -28.81 35.33
CA ALA A 189 -7.82 -28.17 34.19
C ALA A 189 -7.03 -26.96 33.69
N HIS A 190 -6.61 -26.07 34.58
CA HIS A 190 -5.78 -24.92 34.20
C HIS A 190 -4.43 -25.33 33.61
N LYS A 191 -3.79 -26.35 34.18
CA LYS A 191 -2.52 -26.88 33.68
C LYS A 191 -2.68 -27.38 32.23
N VAL A 192 -3.72 -28.13 31.92
CA VAL A 192 -4.00 -28.64 30.58
C VAL A 192 -4.30 -27.49 29.62
N ILE A 193 -5.05 -26.48 30.06
CA ILE A 193 -5.34 -25.29 29.25
C ILE A 193 -4.04 -24.56 28.88
N ASP A 194 -3.14 -24.38 29.86
CA ASP A 194 -1.84 -23.72 29.64
C ASP A 194 -0.93 -24.55 28.74
N GLU A 195 -0.91 -25.87 28.87
CA GLU A 195 -0.16 -26.76 28.00
C GLU A 195 -0.66 -26.70 26.56
N PHE A 196 -1.98 -26.65 26.35
CA PHE A 196 -2.56 -26.47 25.03
C PHE A 196 -2.22 -25.10 24.44
N ALA A 197 -2.37 -24.04 25.22
CA ALA A 197 -2.05 -22.70 24.77
C ALA A 197 -0.57 -22.54 24.36
N ASN A 198 0.35 -23.13 25.14
CA ASN A 198 1.78 -23.13 24.82
C ASN A 198 2.10 -23.89 23.51
N ARG A 199 1.26 -24.82 23.11
CA ARG A 199 1.35 -25.51 21.80
C ARG A 199 0.59 -24.78 20.68
N GLY A 200 0.01 -23.63 20.95
CA GLY A 200 -0.81 -22.89 19.99
C GLY A 200 -2.20 -23.49 19.78
N LEU A 201 -2.67 -24.29 20.74
CA LEU A 201 -3.98 -24.93 20.68
C LEU A 201 -4.99 -24.17 21.54
N ARG A 202 -6.15 -23.90 20.98
CA ARG A 202 -7.28 -23.34 21.71
C ARG A 202 -8.00 -24.45 22.47
N SER A 203 -8.36 -24.22 23.71
CA SER A 203 -9.13 -25.18 24.53
C SER A 203 -10.63 -24.94 24.42
N LEU A 204 -11.39 -26.02 24.42
CA LEU A 204 -12.84 -26.00 24.51
C LEU A 204 -13.26 -26.92 25.65
N GLY A 205 -14.03 -26.41 26.61
CA GLY A 205 -14.58 -27.19 27.71
C GLY A 205 -15.89 -27.90 27.32
N VAL A 206 -16.09 -29.10 27.86
CA VAL A 206 -17.31 -29.88 27.65
C VAL A 206 -17.85 -30.31 28.99
N SER A 207 -19.16 -30.20 29.18
CA SER A 207 -19.87 -30.58 30.41
C SER A 207 -21.20 -31.24 30.10
N ARG A 208 -21.71 -31.98 31.07
CA ARG A 208 -23.03 -32.57 31.05
C ARG A 208 -23.79 -32.36 32.35
N GLN A 209 -25.11 -32.49 32.31
CA GLN A 209 -25.97 -32.32 33.45
C GLN A 209 -27.18 -33.25 33.27
N THR A 210 -27.68 -33.82 34.40
CA THR A 210 -28.98 -34.48 34.46
C THR A 210 -30.05 -33.45 34.86
N VAL A 211 -31.24 -33.53 34.28
CA VAL A 211 -32.36 -32.63 34.63
C VAL A 211 -33.48 -33.44 35.27
N SER A 212 -33.38 -33.63 36.56
CA SER A 212 -34.31 -34.46 37.35
C SER A 212 -35.77 -33.95 37.29
N GLU A 213 -35.94 -32.63 37.20
CA GLU A 213 -37.28 -32.00 37.12
C GLU A 213 -37.99 -32.16 35.75
N ARG A 214 -37.29 -32.68 34.76
CA ARG A 214 -37.83 -32.96 33.41
C ARG A 214 -38.52 -31.78 32.76
N THR A 215 -37.99 -30.59 32.94
CA THR A 215 -38.45 -29.35 32.27
C THR A 215 -37.27 -28.59 31.66
N LYS A 216 -37.53 -27.87 30.55
CA LYS A 216 -36.48 -27.06 29.91
C LYS A 216 -36.10 -25.79 30.72
N GLU A 217 -36.97 -25.31 31.58
CA GLU A 217 -36.83 -24.16 32.46
C GLU A 217 -36.07 -24.48 33.75
N SER A 218 -35.92 -25.74 34.10
CA SER A 218 -35.23 -26.17 35.34
C SER A 218 -33.77 -25.76 35.29
N ALA A 219 -33.21 -25.38 36.44
CA ALA A 219 -31.77 -25.18 36.65
C ALA A 219 -30.99 -26.49 36.48
N GLY A 220 -31.66 -27.65 36.65
CA GLY A 220 -31.06 -28.99 36.61
C GLY A 220 -30.19 -29.33 37.79
N ASP A 221 -29.60 -30.51 37.76
CA ASP A 221 -28.69 -30.99 38.79
C ASP A 221 -27.28 -30.34 38.63
N ALA A 222 -26.32 -30.77 39.41
CA ALA A 222 -24.96 -30.26 39.29
C ALA A 222 -24.33 -30.60 37.95
N TRP A 223 -23.64 -29.65 37.35
CA TRP A 223 -22.91 -29.88 36.11
C TRP A 223 -21.64 -30.71 36.37
N GLU A 224 -21.43 -31.71 35.54
CA GLU A 224 -20.21 -32.53 35.55
C GLU A 224 -19.27 -32.07 34.46
N PHE A 225 -18.03 -31.77 34.81
CA PHE A 225 -16.98 -31.41 33.85
C PHE A 225 -16.43 -32.66 33.18
N LEU A 226 -16.58 -32.76 31.87
CA LEU A 226 -16.18 -33.96 31.12
C LEU A 226 -14.75 -33.89 30.65
N GLY A 227 -14.28 -32.73 30.18
CA GLY A 227 -12.91 -32.59 29.71
C GLY A 227 -12.70 -31.41 28.79
N LEU A 228 -11.54 -31.43 28.14
CA LEU A 228 -11.04 -30.38 27.25
C LEU A 228 -10.71 -30.94 25.88
N LEU A 229 -11.18 -30.24 24.86
CA LEU A 229 -10.85 -30.50 23.46
C LEU A 229 -9.81 -29.49 22.98
N PRO A 230 -8.68 -29.94 22.38
CA PRO A 230 -7.71 -29.04 21.77
C PRO A 230 -8.15 -28.71 20.33
N LEU A 231 -8.32 -27.44 20.03
CA LEU A 231 -8.63 -26.93 18.71
C LEU A 231 -7.37 -26.28 18.12
N PHE A 232 -7.05 -26.67 16.92
CA PHE A 232 -5.91 -26.12 16.18
C PHE A 232 -6.41 -25.44 14.90
N ASP A 233 -6.03 -24.18 14.74
CA ASP A 233 -6.26 -23.41 13.52
C ASP A 233 -4.91 -23.25 12.81
N PRO A 234 -4.63 -24.09 11.79
CA PRO A 234 -3.33 -24.12 11.15
C PRO A 234 -3.06 -22.81 10.39
N PRO A 235 -1.82 -22.31 10.43
CA PRO A 235 -1.42 -21.22 9.56
C PRO A 235 -1.61 -21.60 8.09
N ARG A 236 -1.89 -20.61 7.24
CA ARG A 236 -1.85 -20.83 5.79
C ARG A 236 -0.44 -21.21 5.37
N HIS A 237 -0.31 -22.06 4.37
CA HIS A 237 0.98 -22.54 3.88
C HIS A 237 1.88 -21.41 3.35
N ASP A 238 1.31 -20.32 2.88
CA ASP A 238 1.99 -19.15 2.32
C ASP A 238 2.20 -18.00 3.31
N SER A 239 1.59 -18.04 4.50
CA SER A 239 1.63 -16.91 5.45
C SER A 239 3.04 -16.59 5.94
N SER A 240 3.84 -17.57 6.26
CA SER A 240 5.22 -17.37 6.72
C SER A 240 6.09 -16.71 5.64
N GLU A 241 5.98 -17.18 4.41
CA GLU A 241 6.71 -16.59 3.26
C GLU A 241 6.22 -15.17 2.95
N THR A 242 4.92 -14.95 3.04
CA THR A 242 4.33 -13.61 2.83
C THR A 242 4.84 -12.61 3.86
N ILE A 243 4.90 -13.00 5.13
CA ILE A 243 5.41 -12.15 6.22
C ILE A 243 6.90 -11.86 6.01
N ARG A 244 7.68 -12.85 5.63
CA ARG A 244 9.11 -12.68 5.32
C ARG A 244 9.31 -11.68 4.19
N ARG A 245 8.56 -11.81 3.10
CA ARG A 245 8.61 -10.90 1.96
C ARG A 245 8.16 -9.49 2.32
N ALA A 246 7.11 -9.36 3.13
CA ALA A 246 6.64 -8.06 3.61
C ALA A 246 7.74 -7.36 4.44
N LEU A 247 8.41 -8.09 5.32
CA LEU A 247 9.50 -7.55 6.13
C LEU A 247 10.69 -7.11 5.27
N GLU A 248 11.07 -7.87 4.25
CA GLU A 248 12.09 -7.48 3.27
C GLU A 248 11.74 -6.19 2.52
N LEU A 249 10.46 -5.95 2.31
CA LEU A 249 9.95 -4.72 1.70
C LEU A 249 9.79 -3.55 2.70
N GLY A 250 10.25 -3.72 3.94
CA GLY A 250 10.13 -2.71 4.99
C GLY A 250 8.74 -2.56 5.57
N VAL A 251 7.88 -3.58 5.44
CA VAL A 251 6.54 -3.62 6.02
C VAL A 251 6.55 -4.57 7.22
N ASN A 252 6.42 -4.02 8.43
CA ASN A 252 6.29 -4.80 9.64
C ASN A 252 4.86 -5.32 9.79
N VAL A 253 4.71 -6.62 9.86
CA VAL A 253 3.42 -7.25 10.12
C VAL A 253 3.24 -7.44 11.62
N LYS A 254 2.18 -6.85 12.19
CA LYS A 254 1.78 -7.03 13.59
C LYS A 254 0.52 -7.87 13.65
N MET A 255 0.56 -8.94 14.45
CA MET A 255 -0.63 -9.78 14.65
C MET A 255 -1.55 -9.14 15.68
N ILE A 256 -2.83 -9.11 15.39
CA ILE A 256 -3.86 -8.70 16.34
C ILE A 256 -4.85 -9.86 16.48
N THR A 257 -4.99 -10.39 17.70
CA THR A 257 -5.85 -11.55 17.93
C THR A 257 -6.63 -11.45 19.25
N GLY A 258 -7.84 -11.98 19.24
CA GLY A 258 -8.63 -12.17 20.46
C GLY A 258 -8.22 -13.40 21.27
N ASP A 259 -7.33 -14.25 20.76
CA ASP A 259 -6.85 -15.45 21.45
C ASP A 259 -5.96 -15.11 22.66
N GLN A 260 -5.71 -16.11 23.50
CA GLN A 260 -4.80 -16.01 24.63
C GLN A 260 -3.37 -15.68 24.17
N LEU A 261 -2.62 -15.00 25.04
CA LEU A 261 -1.26 -14.56 24.75
C LEU A 261 -0.33 -15.70 24.33
N ALA A 262 -0.40 -16.85 24.99
CA ALA A 262 0.44 -18.02 24.67
C ALA A 262 0.17 -18.55 23.24
N ILE A 263 -1.09 -18.57 22.82
CA ILE A 263 -1.49 -18.96 21.45
C ILE A 263 -0.96 -17.96 20.44
N GLY A 264 -1.08 -16.66 20.72
CA GLY A 264 -0.54 -15.60 19.86
C GLY A 264 0.97 -15.70 19.71
N LYS A 265 1.71 -15.90 20.79
CA LYS A 265 3.17 -16.08 20.77
C LYS A 265 3.59 -17.30 19.96
N GLU A 266 2.95 -18.43 20.12
CA GLU A 266 3.28 -19.65 19.38
C GLU A 266 2.98 -19.50 17.88
N THR A 267 1.87 -18.89 17.54
CA THR A 267 1.54 -18.59 16.14
C THR A 267 2.55 -17.64 15.53
N GLY A 268 2.92 -16.57 16.23
CA GLY A 268 3.96 -15.63 15.80
C GLY A 268 5.31 -16.29 15.60
N ARG A 269 5.70 -17.20 16.50
CA ARG A 269 6.92 -18.00 16.36
C ARG A 269 6.90 -18.86 15.09
N ARG A 270 5.80 -19.57 14.84
CA ARG A 270 5.63 -20.42 13.65
C ARG A 270 5.65 -19.63 12.34
N LEU A 271 5.10 -18.42 12.38
CA LEU A 271 5.06 -17.54 11.21
C LEU A 271 6.34 -16.72 10.99
N GLY A 272 7.28 -16.77 11.93
CA GLY A 272 8.51 -15.99 11.87
C GLY A 272 8.32 -14.49 12.14
N MET A 273 7.20 -14.10 12.78
CA MET A 273 6.92 -12.71 13.15
C MET A 273 7.70 -12.25 14.40
N GLY A 274 8.15 -13.19 15.19
CA GLY A 274 8.69 -12.94 16.53
C GLY A 274 7.69 -13.31 17.63
N THR A 275 8.17 -13.20 18.88
CA THR A 275 7.40 -13.56 20.09
C THR A 275 7.17 -12.39 21.04
N ASN A 276 7.53 -11.17 20.61
CA ASN A 276 7.35 -9.95 21.40
C ASN A 276 5.90 -9.48 21.33
N MET A 277 5.01 -10.27 21.96
CA MET A 277 3.58 -10.01 21.98
C MET A 277 3.12 -9.65 23.40
N TYR A 278 2.12 -8.78 23.46
CA TYR A 278 1.59 -8.25 24.70
C TYR A 278 0.08 -8.49 24.82
N PRO A 279 -0.43 -8.68 26.04
CA PRO A 279 -1.87 -8.75 26.26
C PRO A 279 -2.50 -7.35 26.12
N SER A 280 -3.79 -7.30 25.80
CA SER A 280 -4.54 -6.04 25.69
C SER A 280 -4.53 -5.18 26.97
N SER A 281 -4.39 -5.80 28.15
CA SER A 281 -4.23 -5.09 29.44
C SER A 281 -3.02 -4.14 29.45
N SER A 282 -1.98 -4.44 28.68
CA SER A 282 -0.81 -3.56 28.55
C SER A 282 -1.15 -2.23 27.88
N LEU A 283 -2.20 -2.18 27.05
CA LEU A 283 -2.68 -0.96 26.37
C LEU A 283 -3.42 -0.02 27.33
N LEU A 284 -3.91 -0.55 28.45
CA LEU A 284 -4.63 0.21 29.47
C LEU A 284 -3.70 0.74 30.58
N GLY A 285 -2.41 0.45 30.53
CA GLY A 285 -1.45 0.84 31.55
C GLY A 285 -1.50 -0.01 32.82
N GLU A 286 -2.24 -1.11 32.83
CA GLU A 286 -2.42 -2.03 33.96
C GLU A 286 -1.38 -3.17 33.99
N SER A 287 -0.24 -2.99 33.34
CA SER A 287 0.79 -4.03 33.30
C SER A 287 1.39 -4.32 34.69
N LYS A 288 1.33 -5.57 35.08
CA LYS A 288 1.97 -6.09 36.30
C LYS A 288 3.48 -6.36 36.12
N ASP A 289 4.00 -6.20 34.92
CA ASP A 289 5.39 -6.51 34.60
C ASP A 289 6.26 -5.27 34.77
N ASN A 290 7.20 -5.30 35.68
CA ASN A 290 8.07 -4.16 36.03
C ASN A 290 8.91 -3.65 34.85
N ALA A 291 9.22 -4.52 33.87
CA ALA A 291 9.95 -4.15 32.67
C ALA A 291 9.09 -3.35 31.69
N LEU A 292 7.78 -3.61 31.63
CA LEU A 292 6.82 -2.92 30.79
C LEU A 292 6.35 -1.59 31.41
N ALA A 293 6.41 -1.45 32.73
CA ALA A 293 6.02 -0.22 33.42
C ALA A 293 6.93 0.98 33.14
N THR A 294 8.12 0.76 32.58
CA THR A 294 9.09 1.81 32.25
C THR A 294 8.95 2.32 30.80
N MET A 295 8.26 1.59 29.93
CA MET A 295 8.01 1.99 28.53
C MET A 295 6.69 2.75 28.42
N SER A 296 6.68 3.77 27.55
CA SER A 296 5.41 4.40 27.17
C SER A 296 4.55 3.41 26.38
N ILE A 297 3.23 3.56 26.48
CA ILE A 297 2.29 2.71 25.70
C ILE A 297 2.57 2.80 24.21
N ASP A 298 2.88 3.99 23.72
CA ASP A 298 3.17 4.23 22.29
C ASP A 298 4.44 3.50 21.85
N GLU A 299 5.47 3.49 22.68
CA GLU A 299 6.71 2.77 22.40
C GLU A 299 6.51 1.26 22.44
N LEU A 300 5.68 0.78 23.36
CA LEU A 300 5.28 -0.62 23.45
C LEU A 300 4.59 -1.08 22.16
N ILE A 301 3.60 -0.32 21.70
CA ILE A 301 2.83 -0.62 20.49
C ILE A 301 3.74 -0.63 19.27
N GLU A 302 4.68 0.30 19.17
CA GLU A 302 5.61 0.40 18.03
C GLU A 302 6.57 -0.79 17.97
N LYS A 303 7.07 -1.27 19.11
CA LYS A 303 8.04 -2.37 19.20
C LYS A 303 7.40 -3.77 19.22
N ALA A 304 6.11 -3.86 19.48
CA ALA A 304 5.43 -5.15 19.58
C ALA A 304 5.34 -5.87 18.23
N ASP A 305 5.47 -7.19 18.25
CA ASP A 305 5.19 -8.06 17.11
C ASP A 305 3.69 -8.38 16.97
N GLY A 306 2.93 -8.16 18.04
CA GLY A 306 1.49 -8.34 18.06
C GLY A 306 0.87 -8.17 19.42
N PHE A 307 -0.45 -8.28 19.45
CA PHE A 307 -1.28 -8.16 20.64
C PHE A 307 -2.28 -9.30 20.71
N ALA A 308 -2.50 -9.82 21.91
CA ALA A 308 -3.41 -10.91 22.19
C ALA A 308 -4.51 -10.49 23.16
N GLY A 309 -5.65 -11.19 23.15
CA GLY A 309 -6.82 -10.83 23.94
C GLY A 309 -7.41 -9.49 23.58
N VAL A 310 -7.34 -9.10 22.31
CA VAL A 310 -7.71 -7.77 21.81
C VAL A 310 -9.22 -7.70 21.55
N PHE A 311 -9.85 -6.65 22.07
CA PHE A 311 -11.22 -6.27 21.72
C PHE A 311 -11.26 -5.25 20.56
N PRO A 312 -12.41 -5.04 19.91
CA PRO A 312 -12.52 -4.11 18.79
C PRO A 312 -12.03 -2.69 19.07
N GLU A 313 -12.28 -2.16 20.27
CA GLU A 313 -11.83 -0.82 20.69
C GLU A 313 -10.30 -0.74 20.72
N HIS A 314 -9.63 -1.81 21.09
CA HIS A 314 -8.17 -1.87 21.13
C HIS A 314 -7.58 -1.85 19.72
N LYS A 315 -8.24 -2.47 18.74
CA LYS A 315 -7.80 -2.41 17.32
C LYS A 315 -7.75 -0.96 16.83
N TYR A 316 -8.77 -0.18 17.11
CA TYR A 316 -8.82 1.24 16.78
C TYR A 316 -7.69 2.03 17.46
N GLU A 317 -7.48 1.81 18.76
CA GLU A 317 -6.47 2.53 19.53
C GLU A 317 -5.04 2.20 19.06
N ILE A 318 -4.75 0.94 18.76
CA ILE A 318 -3.45 0.51 18.20
C ILE A 318 -3.17 1.27 16.90
N VAL A 319 -4.12 1.29 15.97
CA VAL A 319 -3.98 1.99 14.69
C VAL A 319 -3.74 3.48 14.92
N LYS A 320 -4.54 4.12 15.75
CA LYS A 320 -4.43 5.55 16.05
C LYS A 320 -3.04 5.90 16.61
N ARG A 321 -2.56 5.15 17.61
CA ARG A 321 -1.26 5.43 18.24
C ARG A 321 -0.09 5.21 17.29
N LEU A 322 -0.15 4.23 16.41
CA LEU A 322 0.85 4.05 15.36
C LEU A 322 0.86 5.23 14.38
N GLN A 323 -0.32 5.73 14.01
CA GLN A 323 -0.44 6.92 13.14
C GLN A 323 0.09 8.19 13.82
N ASP A 324 -0.14 8.36 15.12
CA ASP A 324 0.38 9.49 15.91
C ASP A 324 1.92 9.49 15.96
N ARG A 325 2.55 8.34 15.75
CA ARG A 325 4.01 8.20 15.60
C ARG A 325 4.50 8.23 14.15
N ASN A 326 3.70 8.76 13.24
CA ASN A 326 4.00 8.94 11.82
C ASN A 326 4.18 7.65 11.01
N HIS A 327 3.59 6.54 11.46
CA HIS A 327 3.50 5.33 10.66
C HIS A 327 2.31 5.39 9.70
N ILE A 328 2.50 4.80 8.52
CA ILE A 328 1.41 4.55 7.56
C ILE A 328 0.91 3.13 7.80
N VAL A 329 -0.28 3.02 8.33
CA VAL A 329 -0.81 1.78 8.87
C VAL A 329 -1.86 1.17 7.95
N GLY A 330 -1.61 -0.09 7.53
CA GLY A 330 -2.61 -0.95 6.94
C GLY A 330 -3.29 -1.79 8.03
N MET A 331 -4.60 -2.01 7.91
CA MET A 331 -5.36 -2.86 8.81
C MET A 331 -6.23 -3.81 8.03
N THR A 332 -6.12 -5.11 8.32
CA THR A 332 -7.03 -6.13 7.77
C THR A 332 -8.21 -6.35 8.71
N GLY A 333 -9.35 -6.71 8.15
CA GLY A 333 -10.53 -7.06 8.93
C GLY A 333 -11.57 -7.78 8.09
N ASP A 334 -12.43 -8.53 8.76
CA ASP A 334 -13.48 -9.35 8.14
C ASP A 334 -14.89 -9.04 8.67
N GLY A 335 -14.99 -8.54 9.89
CA GLY A 335 -16.24 -8.38 10.63
C GLY A 335 -16.74 -6.94 10.76
N VAL A 336 -17.99 -6.84 11.20
CA VAL A 336 -18.64 -5.56 11.54
C VAL A 336 -17.84 -4.81 12.62
N ASN A 337 -17.28 -5.55 13.56
CA ASN A 337 -16.52 -5.00 14.69
C ASN A 337 -15.19 -4.38 14.27
N ASP A 338 -14.66 -4.74 13.11
CA ASP A 338 -13.42 -4.21 12.56
C ASP A 338 -13.62 -2.89 11.80
N ALA A 339 -14.85 -2.57 11.43
CA ALA A 339 -15.15 -1.40 10.61
C ALA A 339 -14.58 -0.08 11.15
N PRO A 340 -14.63 0.23 12.46
CA PRO A 340 -14.01 1.46 12.98
C PRO A 340 -12.49 1.49 12.78
N ALA A 341 -11.79 0.38 13.00
CA ALA A 341 -10.35 0.27 12.81
C ALA A 341 -9.96 0.33 11.33
N LEU A 342 -10.72 -0.33 10.45
CA LEU A 342 -10.53 -0.26 9.00
C LEU A 342 -10.68 1.16 8.47
N LYS A 343 -11.67 1.88 8.96
CA LYS A 343 -11.92 3.27 8.55
C LYS A 343 -10.85 4.23 9.09
N LYS A 344 -10.31 3.96 10.27
CA LYS A 344 -9.24 4.78 10.88
C LYS A 344 -7.88 4.56 10.24
N ALA A 345 -7.58 3.34 9.82
CA ALA A 345 -6.31 3.01 9.17
C ALA A 345 -6.09 3.85 7.89
N ASP A 346 -4.83 4.09 7.55
CA ASP A 346 -4.48 4.75 6.29
C ASP A 346 -4.93 3.89 5.10
N ILE A 347 -4.80 2.56 5.23
CA ILE A 347 -5.32 1.59 4.28
C ILE A 347 -6.13 0.53 5.03
N GLY A 348 -7.45 0.63 4.97
CA GLY A 348 -8.35 -0.42 5.43
C GLY A 348 -8.48 -1.51 4.36
N ILE A 349 -8.21 -2.76 4.73
CA ILE A 349 -8.19 -3.91 3.82
C ILE A 349 -9.24 -4.92 4.28
N ALA A 350 -10.28 -5.11 3.49
CA ALA A 350 -11.25 -6.19 3.70
C ALA A 350 -10.73 -7.48 3.07
N VAL A 351 -10.74 -8.56 3.84
CA VAL A 351 -10.36 -9.88 3.35
C VAL A 351 -11.44 -10.50 2.45
N ASP A 352 -11.14 -11.62 1.82
CA ASP A 352 -12.00 -12.26 0.81
C ASP A 352 -13.43 -12.56 1.32
N ASP A 353 -13.56 -13.10 2.51
CA ASP A 353 -14.82 -13.48 3.14
C ASP A 353 -15.41 -12.42 4.09
N ALA A 354 -14.97 -11.17 3.96
CA ALA A 354 -15.41 -10.07 4.80
C ALA A 354 -16.91 -9.77 4.65
N THR A 355 -17.49 -9.27 5.73
CA THR A 355 -18.88 -8.78 5.74
C THR A 355 -19.02 -7.49 4.91
N ASP A 356 -20.25 -7.17 4.50
CA ASP A 356 -20.52 -5.94 3.76
C ASP A 356 -20.15 -4.69 4.57
N ALA A 357 -20.27 -4.73 5.88
CA ALA A 357 -19.85 -3.63 6.76
C ALA A 357 -18.33 -3.42 6.71
N ALA A 358 -17.54 -4.49 6.79
CA ALA A 358 -16.08 -4.41 6.66
C ALA A 358 -15.67 -3.95 5.26
N ARG A 359 -16.27 -4.48 4.21
CA ARG A 359 -16.05 -4.04 2.83
C ARG A 359 -16.37 -2.57 2.63
N SER A 360 -17.48 -2.09 3.22
CA SER A 360 -17.87 -0.67 3.10
C SER A 360 -16.91 0.27 3.81
N ALA A 361 -16.32 -0.15 4.93
CA ALA A 361 -15.36 0.63 5.70
C ALA A 361 -13.93 0.57 5.15
N SER A 362 -13.64 -0.35 4.23
CA SER A 362 -12.31 -0.58 3.69
C SER A 362 -12.01 0.28 2.46
N ASP A 363 -10.73 0.48 2.19
CA ASP A 363 -10.22 1.15 1.00
C ASP A 363 -9.87 0.15 -0.12
N ILE A 364 -9.49 -1.06 0.26
CA ILE A 364 -9.14 -2.16 -0.63
C ILE A 364 -9.89 -3.41 -0.20
N VAL A 365 -10.42 -4.15 -1.18
CA VAL A 365 -11.10 -5.43 -0.97
C VAL A 365 -10.30 -6.52 -1.67
N LEU A 366 -9.89 -7.54 -0.93
CA LEU A 366 -9.22 -8.71 -1.50
C LEU A 366 -10.26 -9.68 -2.06
N THR A 367 -9.93 -10.30 -3.19
CA THR A 367 -10.77 -11.33 -3.85
C THR A 367 -10.22 -12.74 -3.67
N GLU A 368 -9.03 -12.86 -3.09
CA GLU A 368 -8.37 -14.12 -2.80
C GLU A 368 -8.02 -14.22 -1.31
N PRO A 369 -8.09 -15.41 -0.71
CA PRO A 369 -7.80 -15.59 0.70
C PRO A 369 -6.33 -15.37 1.04
N GLY A 370 -6.06 -14.90 2.26
CA GLY A 370 -4.72 -14.68 2.79
C GLY A 370 -4.13 -13.32 2.44
N LEU A 371 -2.85 -13.16 2.76
CA LEU A 371 -2.12 -11.89 2.62
C LEU A 371 -1.17 -11.82 1.43
N SER A 372 -1.01 -12.89 0.65
CA SER A 372 -0.06 -12.92 -0.49
C SER A 372 -0.35 -11.85 -1.53
N VAL A 373 -1.61 -11.55 -1.75
CA VAL A 373 -2.06 -10.47 -2.63
C VAL A 373 -1.59 -9.10 -2.15
N ILE A 374 -1.50 -8.87 -0.84
CA ILE A 374 -1.06 -7.59 -0.27
C ILE A 374 0.39 -7.30 -0.64
N VAL A 375 1.29 -8.29 -0.63
CA VAL A 375 2.69 -8.10 -1.05
C VAL A 375 2.77 -7.66 -2.51
N SER A 376 2.03 -8.32 -3.39
CA SER A 376 1.94 -7.93 -4.80
C SER A 376 1.31 -6.55 -4.97
N ALA A 377 0.29 -6.23 -4.18
CA ALA A 377 -0.36 -4.93 -4.18
C ALA A 377 0.58 -3.80 -3.72
N VAL A 378 1.40 -4.04 -2.71
CA VAL A 378 2.43 -3.09 -2.23
C VAL A 378 3.44 -2.80 -3.34
N LEU A 379 3.98 -3.83 -3.99
CA LEU A 379 4.94 -3.66 -5.08
C LEU A 379 4.33 -2.90 -6.26
N THR A 380 3.13 -3.27 -6.68
CA THR A 380 2.42 -2.59 -7.77
C THR A 380 2.11 -1.13 -7.40
N SER A 381 1.67 -0.86 -6.18
CA SER A 381 1.40 0.50 -5.70
C SER A 381 2.68 1.35 -5.65
N ARG A 382 3.80 0.78 -5.24
CA ARG A 382 5.10 1.47 -5.28
C ARG A 382 5.56 1.78 -6.71
N ALA A 383 5.30 0.89 -7.66
CA ALA A 383 5.58 1.13 -9.07
C ALA A 383 4.71 2.27 -9.63
N ILE A 384 3.43 2.28 -9.32
CA ILE A 384 2.50 3.36 -9.71
C ILE A 384 2.95 4.69 -9.11
N PHE A 385 3.25 4.69 -7.83
CA PHE A 385 3.72 5.87 -7.10
C PHE A 385 5.03 6.41 -7.69
N GLN A 386 5.95 5.53 -8.07
CA GLN A 386 7.19 5.92 -8.72
C GLN A 386 6.95 6.60 -10.07
N ARG A 387 5.99 6.11 -10.86
CA ARG A 387 5.59 6.78 -12.12
C ARG A 387 5.05 8.18 -11.86
N MET A 388 4.22 8.34 -10.85
CA MET A 388 3.67 9.65 -10.48
C MET A 388 4.78 10.61 -10.02
N LYS A 389 5.74 10.14 -9.22
CA LYS A 389 6.91 10.94 -8.80
C LYS A 389 7.76 11.36 -9.99
N ASN A 390 8.07 10.44 -10.88
CA ASN A 390 8.84 10.72 -12.08
C ASN A 390 8.18 11.81 -12.92
N TYR A 391 6.88 11.68 -13.12
CA TYR A 391 6.11 12.70 -13.83
C TYR A 391 6.13 14.06 -13.11
N THR A 392 5.96 14.07 -11.79
CA THR A 392 5.93 15.33 -11.02
C THR A 392 7.27 16.06 -11.11
N ILE A 393 8.40 15.36 -11.01
CA ILE A 393 9.73 15.95 -11.18
C ILE A 393 9.86 16.53 -12.59
N TYR A 394 9.43 15.79 -13.60
CA TYR A 394 9.42 16.26 -14.99
C TYR A 394 8.57 17.53 -15.15
N ALA A 395 7.35 17.54 -14.63
CA ALA A 395 6.45 18.68 -14.73
C ALA A 395 7.03 19.94 -14.09
N VAL A 396 7.62 19.82 -12.90
CA VAL A 396 8.29 20.92 -12.21
C VAL A 396 9.49 21.43 -13.04
N SER A 397 10.32 20.53 -13.53
CA SER A 397 11.50 20.86 -14.35
C SER A 397 11.11 21.59 -15.62
N ILE A 398 10.10 21.12 -16.32
CA ILE A 398 9.61 21.75 -17.57
C ILE A 398 9.01 23.11 -17.31
N THR A 399 8.24 23.28 -16.26
CA THR A 399 7.66 24.57 -15.89
C THR A 399 8.76 25.60 -15.62
N ILE A 400 9.75 25.26 -14.78
CA ILE A 400 10.90 26.11 -14.49
C ILE A 400 11.68 26.43 -15.77
N ARG A 401 11.97 25.43 -16.58
CA ARG A 401 12.69 25.54 -17.83
C ARG A 401 12.03 26.52 -18.81
N ILE A 402 10.75 26.38 -19.04
CA ILE A 402 10.02 27.23 -20.00
C ILE A 402 9.93 28.65 -19.48
N VAL A 403 9.52 28.82 -18.23
CA VAL A 403 9.35 30.16 -17.63
C VAL A 403 10.68 30.91 -17.59
N PHE A 404 11.70 30.33 -17.01
CA PHE A 404 13.00 31.02 -16.87
C PHE A 404 13.77 31.09 -18.19
N GLY A 405 13.71 30.09 -19.04
CA GLY A 405 14.39 30.10 -20.33
C GLY A 405 13.89 31.22 -21.25
N PHE A 406 12.59 31.28 -21.45
CA PHE A 406 12.02 32.34 -22.30
C PHE A 406 12.05 33.71 -21.63
N MET A 407 11.94 33.79 -20.31
CA MET A 407 12.12 35.02 -19.58
C MET A 407 13.53 35.61 -19.76
N LEU A 408 14.57 34.80 -19.64
CA LEU A 408 15.96 35.24 -19.85
C LEU A 408 16.17 35.74 -21.28
N VAL A 409 15.68 35.00 -22.27
CA VAL A 409 15.80 35.42 -23.68
C VAL A 409 15.06 36.73 -23.94
N ALA A 410 13.87 36.88 -23.37
CA ALA A 410 13.06 38.10 -23.51
C ALA A 410 13.69 39.31 -22.85
N LEU A 411 14.26 39.15 -21.66
CA LEU A 411 14.84 40.26 -20.90
C LEU A 411 16.22 40.69 -21.40
N ILE A 412 17.06 39.74 -21.81
CA ILE A 412 18.43 40.01 -22.25
C ILE A 412 18.47 40.55 -23.69
N TRP A 413 17.79 39.89 -24.61
CA TRP A 413 17.84 40.20 -26.04
C TRP A 413 16.57 40.84 -26.59
N LYS A 414 15.55 41.10 -25.76
CA LYS A 414 14.23 41.59 -26.17
C LYS A 414 13.59 40.73 -27.24
N PHE A 415 13.91 39.44 -27.27
CA PHE A 415 13.37 38.46 -28.20
C PHE A 415 12.07 37.87 -27.68
N ASP A 416 11.02 37.95 -28.48
CA ASP A 416 9.71 37.44 -28.15
C ASP A 416 9.46 36.12 -28.86
N PHE A 417 9.49 35.01 -28.09
CA PHE A 417 9.19 33.69 -28.65
C PHE A 417 7.71 33.59 -28.99
N SER A 418 7.40 32.85 -30.08
CA SER A 418 6.04 32.67 -30.57
C SER A 418 5.16 31.90 -29.59
N PRO A 419 4.03 32.45 -29.11
CA PRO A 419 3.11 31.71 -28.21
C PRO A 419 2.52 30.46 -28.84
N PHE A 420 2.28 30.47 -30.17
CA PHE A 420 1.78 29.31 -30.91
C PHE A 420 2.78 28.16 -30.88
N MET A 421 4.07 28.44 -30.97
CA MET A 421 5.12 27.43 -30.92
C MET A 421 5.26 26.83 -29.50
N VAL A 422 5.06 27.63 -28.46
CA VAL A 422 4.97 27.10 -27.08
C VAL A 422 3.80 26.14 -26.93
N LEU A 423 2.67 26.46 -27.52
CA LEU A 423 1.50 25.57 -27.54
C LEU A 423 1.81 24.23 -28.22
N ILE A 424 2.50 24.25 -29.35
CA ILE A 424 2.93 23.02 -30.04
C ILE A 424 3.90 22.21 -29.19
N ILE A 425 4.87 22.86 -28.53
CA ILE A 425 5.78 22.21 -27.59
C ILE A 425 4.97 21.53 -26.47
N ALA A 426 4.03 22.23 -25.89
CA ALA A 426 3.18 21.71 -24.82
C ALA A 426 2.36 20.50 -25.28
N ILE A 427 1.74 20.55 -26.44
CA ILE A 427 0.94 19.45 -27.00
C ILE A 427 1.81 18.22 -27.26
N LEU A 428 2.97 18.37 -27.85
CA LEU A 428 3.88 17.24 -28.11
C LEU A 428 4.44 16.65 -26.82
N ASN A 429 4.78 17.49 -25.85
CA ASN A 429 5.22 17.04 -24.53
C ASN A 429 4.10 16.27 -23.80
N ASP A 430 2.88 16.79 -23.81
CA ASP A 430 1.74 16.15 -23.15
C ASP A 430 1.41 14.81 -23.80
N GLY A 431 1.43 14.72 -25.14
CA GLY A 431 1.24 13.47 -25.85
C GLY A 431 2.28 12.41 -25.51
N THR A 432 3.54 12.81 -25.39
CA THR A 432 4.62 11.89 -25.02
C THR A 432 4.55 11.48 -23.55
N ILE A 433 4.29 12.43 -22.66
CA ILE A 433 4.27 12.15 -21.21
C ILE A 433 3.10 11.27 -20.80
N MET A 434 2.00 11.27 -21.53
CA MET A 434 0.88 10.33 -21.28
C MET A 434 1.34 8.87 -21.31
N THR A 435 2.37 8.55 -22.09
CA THR A 435 2.93 7.19 -22.15
C THR A 435 3.69 6.77 -20.90
N ILE A 436 4.02 7.70 -19.99
CA ILE A 436 4.68 7.39 -18.73
C ILE A 436 3.80 6.53 -17.80
N SER A 437 2.48 6.61 -17.99
CA SER A 437 1.52 5.80 -17.25
C SER A 437 1.71 4.29 -17.47
N LYS A 438 2.30 3.89 -18.60
CA LYS A 438 2.63 2.51 -18.96
C LYS A 438 4.14 2.24 -19.01
N ASP A 439 4.96 3.18 -18.53
CA ASP A 439 6.41 3.01 -18.52
C ASP A 439 6.85 1.90 -17.56
N ARG A 440 7.99 1.30 -17.87
CA ARG A 440 8.65 0.34 -16.99
C ARG A 440 9.38 1.09 -15.89
N VAL A 441 9.03 0.78 -14.65
CA VAL A 441 9.71 1.33 -13.49
C VAL A 441 10.02 0.21 -12.49
N LYS A 442 11.12 0.35 -11.77
CA LYS A 442 11.40 -0.51 -10.62
C LYS A 442 10.69 0.06 -9.40
N PRO A 443 9.86 -0.74 -8.70
CA PRO A 443 9.26 -0.29 -7.46
C PRO A 443 10.33 0.00 -6.40
N SER A 444 10.03 0.88 -5.46
CA SER A 444 10.91 1.13 -4.33
C SER A 444 11.05 -0.12 -3.47
N PRO A 445 12.27 -0.53 -3.05
CA PRO A 445 12.45 -1.66 -2.15
C PRO A 445 11.94 -1.39 -0.73
N LEU A 446 11.78 -0.13 -0.34
CA LEU A 446 11.31 0.33 0.97
C LEU A 446 10.06 1.20 0.81
N PRO A 447 9.30 1.45 1.90
CA PRO A 447 8.17 2.36 1.87
C PRO A 447 8.56 3.72 1.29
N ASP A 448 7.73 4.25 0.42
CA ASP A 448 7.99 5.48 -0.31
C ASP A 448 6.95 6.56 0.02
N SER A 449 7.37 7.81 -0.06
CA SER A 449 6.52 8.96 0.23
C SER A 449 6.82 10.12 -0.72
N TRP A 450 5.93 11.10 -0.76
CA TRP A 450 6.18 12.37 -1.42
C TRP A 450 7.27 13.15 -0.68
N LYS A 451 8.52 12.96 -1.08
CA LYS A 451 9.66 13.73 -0.59
C LYS A 451 9.72 15.06 -1.34
N LEU A 452 8.85 15.99 -0.97
CA LEU A 452 8.65 17.25 -1.68
C LEU A 452 9.94 18.06 -1.83
N LYS A 453 10.79 18.07 -0.82
CA LYS A 453 12.11 18.77 -0.89
C LYS A 453 12.98 18.19 -2.01
N GLU A 454 13.05 16.88 -2.13
CA GLU A 454 13.82 16.22 -3.18
C GLU A 454 13.22 16.47 -4.57
N ILE A 455 11.91 16.36 -4.69
CA ILE A 455 11.18 16.59 -5.95
C ILE A 455 11.38 18.02 -6.44
N PHE A 456 11.14 19.00 -5.59
CA PHE A 456 11.28 20.41 -5.97
C PHE A 456 12.74 20.81 -6.19
N ALA A 457 13.68 20.36 -5.36
CA ALA A 457 15.10 20.64 -5.57
C ALA A 457 15.60 20.06 -6.89
N THR A 458 15.27 18.82 -7.20
CA THR A 458 15.62 18.18 -8.47
C THR A 458 14.99 18.92 -9.64
N GLY A 459 13.70 19.22 -9.55
CA GLY A 459 12.97 19.94 -10.59
C GLY A 459 13.53 21.33 -10.86
N ILE A 460 13.80 22.10 -9.81
CA ILE A 460 14.35 23.46 -9.94
C ILE A 460 15.76 23.45 -10.53
N VAL A 461 16.65 22.57 -10.05
CA VAL A 461 18.03 22.53 -10.55
C VAL A 461 18.09 22.07 -12.01
N LEU A 462 17.38 21.01 -12.37
CA LEU A 462 17.33 20.53 -13.75
C LEU A 462 16.68 21.56 -14.68
N GLY A 463 15.59 22.17 -14.24
CA GLY A 463 14.89 23.22 -14.99
C GLY A 463 15.77 24.47 -15.18
N ALA A 464 16.45 24.93 -14.15
CA ALA A 464 17.39 26.06 -14.22
C ALA A 464 18.57 25.79 -15.17
N TYR A 465 19.15 24.58 -15.08
CA TYR A 465 20.20 24.18 -16.02
C TYR A 465 19.72 24.22 -17.47
N MET A 466 18.54 23.68 -17.75
CA MET A 466 17.98 23.70 -19.11
C MET A 466 17.65 25.11 -19.60
N ALA A 467 17.18 25.99 -18.71
CA ALA A 467 16.96 27.39 -19.03
C ALA A 467 18.27 28.10 -19.40
N ILE A 468 19.34 27.85 -18.66
CA ILE A 468 20.67 28.40 -18.91
C ILE A 468 21.21 27.91 -20.27
N ILE A 469 21.13 26.62 -20.57
CA ILE A 469 21.64 26.10 -21.85
C ILE A 469 20.83 26.62 -23.04
N THR A 470 19.55 26.91 -22.88
CA THR A 470 18.76 27.58 -23.93
C THR A 470 19.21 29.03 -24.11
N ALA A 471 19.45 29.76 -23.06
CA ALA A 471 20.01 31.10 -23.14
C ALA A 471 21.40 31.12 -23.78
N VAL A 472 22.26 30.16 -23.45
CA VAL A 472 23.58 30.01 -24.09
C VAL A 472 23.46 29.67 -25.56
N PHE A 473 22.55 28.78 -25.92
CA PHE A 473 22.26 28.45 -27.32
C PHE A 473 21.84 29.71 -28.11
N PHE A 474 20.90 30.46 -27.56
CA PHE A 474 20.45 31.70 -28.19
C PHE A 474 21.60 32.74 -28.33
N TYR A 475 22.41 32.89 -27.30
CA TYR A 475 23.60 33.76 -27.36
C TYR A 475 24.58 33.35 -28.48
N VAL A 476 24.90 32.06 -28.56
CA VAL A 476 25.82 31.55 -29.58
C VAL A 476 25.25 31.72 -30.98
N VAL A 477 23.98 31.52 -31.19
CA VAL A 477 23.33 31.69 -32.51
C VAL A 477 23.18 33.17 -32.86
N HIS A 478 22.77 34.00 -31.92
CA HIS A 478 22.43 35.40 -32.19
C HIS A 478 23.67 36.31 -32.20
N ASP A 479 24.56 36.22 -31.20
CA ASP A 479 25.65 37.15 -31.00
C ASP A 479 27.01 36.66 -31.50
N THR A 480 27.10 35.40 -31.90
CA THR A 480 28.35 34.80 -32.40
C THR A 480 28.13 34.06 -33.74
N SER A 481 29.24 33.84 -34.45
CA SER A 481 29.27 33.01 -35.66
C SER A 481 29.88 31.62 -35.43
N PHE A 482 29.87 31.14 -34.18
CA PHE A 482 30.49 29.86 -33.82
C PHE A 482 29.97 28.68 -34.62
N PHE A 483 28.66 28.50 -34.73
CA PHE A 483 28.07 27.39 -35.49
C PHE A 483 28.34 27.54 -37.00
N SER A 484 28.29 28.75 -37.53
CA SER A 484 28.61 29.01 -38.96
C SER A 484 30.07 28.69 -39.27
N ASN A 485 31.00 29.01 -38.37
CA ASN A 485 32.40 28.74 -38.56
C ASN A 485 32.77 27.27 -38.46
N ILE A 486 32.16 26.53 -37.52
CA ILE A 486 32.49 25.13 -37.28
C ILE A 486 31.72 24.19 -38.20
N PHE A 487 30.45 24.43 -38.40
CA PHE A 487 29.57 23.51 -39.16
C PHE A 487 29.24 23.99 -40.59
N GLY A 488 29.69 25.15 -40.98
CA GLY A 488 29.46 25.72 -42.31
C GLY A 488 28.00 26.01 -42.59
N VAL A 489 27.19 26.32 -41.59
CA VAL A 489 25.77 26.66 -41.75
C VAL A 489 25.55 28.14 -41.96
N SER A 490 24.51 28.52 -42.70
CA SER A 490 24.18 29.90 -42.97
C SER A 490 23.80 30.66 -41.69
N PRO A 491 24.25 31.91 -41.47
CA PRO A 491 23.82 32.68 -40.31
C PRO A 491 22.32 32.94 -40.31
N ILE A 492 21.66 32.79 -39.17
CA ILE A 492 20.22 33.05 -38.99
C ILE A 492 19.93 34.19 -37.99
N ALA A 493 20.96 34.85 -37.52
CA ALA A 493 20.83 35.89 -36.48
C ALA A 493 19.95 37.08 -36.89
N GLU A 494 19.89 37.41 -38.17
CA GLU A 494 19.11 38.54 -38.69
C GLU A 494 17.64 38.17 -38.98
N SER A 495 17.28 36.89 -38.98
CA SER A 495 15.93 36.42 -39.20
C SER A 495 15.27 35.99 -37.89
N GLU A 496 14.36 36.80 -37.37
CA GLU A 496 13.59 36.48 -36.17
C GLU A 496 12.79 35.18 -36.36
N GLU A 497 12.25 34.93 -37.51
CA GLU A 497 11.46 33.73 -37.85
C GLU A 497 12.32 32.46 -37.80
N GLN A 498 13.54 32.50 -38.34
CA GLN A 498 14.48 31.38 -38.26
C GLN A 498 15.01 31.16 -36.83
N LEU A 499 15.22 32.23 -36.06
CA LEU A 499 15.56 32.12 -34.63
C LEU A 499 14.45 31.45 -33.85
N ASN A 500 13.19 31.79 -34.10
CA ASN A 500 12.04 31.11 -33.51
C ASN A 500 12.03 29.61 -33.81
N SER A 501 12.26 29.23 -35.06
CA SER A 501 12.32 27.82 -35.44
C SER A 501 13.48 27.05 -34.82
N ALA A 502 14.66 27.66 -34.76
CA ALA A 502 15.83 27.06 -34.14
C ALA A 502 15.64 26.90 -32.61
N LEU A 503 15.13 27.92 -31.95
CA LEU A 503 14.85 27.89 -30.52
C LEU A 503 13.74 26.87 -30.17
N TYR A 504 12.69 26.82 -31.00
CA TYR A 504 11.63 25.82 -30.87
C TYR A 504 12.19 24.40 -30.93
N LEU A 505 13.04 24.08 -31.90
CA LEU A 505 13.61 22.73 -32.04
C LEU A 505 14.51 22.37 -30.83
N GLN A 506 15.38 23.28 -30.43
CA GLN A 506 16.26 23.05 -29.28
C GLN A 506 15.45 22.82 -28.00
N VAL A 507 14.45 23.64 -27.74
CA VAL A 507 13.56 23.50 -26.58
C VAL A 507 12.77 22.18 -26.64
N SER A 508 12.23 21.82 -27.79
CA SER A 508 11.49 20.56 -27.97
C SER A 508 12.34 19.34 -27.69
N ILE A 509 13.54 19.26 -28.23
CA ILE A 509 14.42 18.10 -28.09
C ILE A 509 14.79 17.88 -26.64
N ILE A 510 15.37 18.91 -26.01
CA ILE A 510 15.90 18.74 -24.65
C ILE A 510 14.79 18.60 -23.60
N SER A 511 13.64 19.24 -23.81
CA SER A 511 12.50 19.14 -22.89
C SER A 511 11.92 17.73 -22.87
N GLN A 512 11.80 17.08 -24.02
CA GLN A 512 11.33 15.68 -24.04
C GLN A 512 12.42 14.69 -23.62
N ALA A 513 13.67 14.93 -23.98
CA ALA A 513 14.78 14.10 -23.53
C ALA A 513 14.92 14.07 -21.98
N LEU A 514 14.51 15.11 -21.29
CA LEU A 514 14.48 15.17 -19.84
C LEU A 514 13.62 14.05 -19.22
N ILE A 515 12.60 13.55 -19.90
CA ILE A 515 11.77 12.42 -19.43
C ILE A 515 12.65 11.23 -19.06
N PHE A 516 13.66 10.91 -19.86
CA PHE A 516 14.55 9.78 -19.62
C PHE A 516 15.42 9.97 -18.36
N VAL A 517 15.78 11.20 -18.03
CA VAL A 517 16.54 11.53 -16.81
C VAL A 517 15.65 11.44 -15.58
N THR A 518 14.46 12.02 -15.64
CA THR A 518 13.56 12.08 -14.47
C THR A 518 12.92 10.75 -14.13
N ARG A 519 12.74 9.86 -15.12
CA ARG A 519 12.16 8.52 -14.92
C ARG A 519 13.12 7.50 -14.32
N SER A 520 14.43 7.72 -14.44
CA SER A 520 15.44 6.76 -14.02
C SER A 520 15.98 7.08 -12.60
N ARG A 521 16.27 6.04 -11.83
CA ARG A 521 16.96 6.16 -10.54
C ARG A 521 18.47 6.18 -10.69
N SER A 522 19.00 5.40 -11.61
CA SER A 522 20.40 5.33 -12.01
C SER A 522 20.64 6.18 -13.28
N TRP A 523 21.69 5.85 -14.03
CA TRP A 523 21.95 6.52 -15.30
C TRP A 523 20.81 6.29 -16.29
N SER A 524 20.35 7.34 -16.95
CA SER A 524 19.20 7.30 -17.87
C SER A 524 19.38 6.34 -19.05
N TYR A 525 20.61 6.07 -19.45
CA TYR A 525 20.94 5.16 -20.56
C TYR A 525 21.03 3.68 -20.14
N PHE A 526 21.07 3.36 -18.86
CA PHE A 526 21.06 1.97 -18.38
C PHE A 526 19.67 1.42 -18.13
N GLU A 527 18.75 2.24 -17.65
CA GLU A 527 17.39 1.81 -17.36
C GLU A 527 16.55 1.82 -18.64
N ARG A 528 16.10 0.64 -19.07
CA ARG A 528 15.27 0.50 -20.26
C ARG A 528 13.93 1.21 -20.10
N PRO A 529 13.60 2.18 -20.94
CA PRO A 529 12.28 2.80 -20.98
C PRO A 529 11.24 1.83 -21.56
N GLY A 530 9.95 2.11 -21.33
CA GLY A 530 8.87 1.41 -21.99
C GLY A 530 8.87 1.65 -23.50
N ILE A 531 8.46 0.65 -24.27
CA ILE A 531 8.43 0.76 -25.74
C ILE A 531 7.54 1.91 -26.20
N MET A 532 6.39 2.10 -25.55
CA MET A 532 5.46 3.19 -25.92
C MET A 532 6.08 4.57 -25.72
N LEU A 533 6.85 4.76 -24.65
CA LEU A 533 7.56 6.01 -24.39
C LEU A 533 8.60 6.29 -25.47
N CYS A 534 9.40 5.30 -25.85
CA CYS A 534 10.39 5.43 -26.93
C CYS A 534 9.75 5.78 -28.27
N VAL A 535 8.69 5.08 -28.63
CA VAL A 535 7.97 5.33 -29.91
C VAL A 535 7.35 6.73 -29.90
N ALA A 536 6.71 7.13 -28.82
CA ALA A 536 6.13 8.47 -28.69
C ALA A 536 7.20 9.56 -28.77
N PHE A 537 8.35 9.37 -28.11
CA PHE A 537 9.48 10.29 -28.18
C PHE A 537 10.01 10.43 -29.61
N ILE A 538 10.25 9.33 -30.30
CA ILE A 538 10.76 9.33 -31.67
C ILE A 538 9.76 10.04 -32.62
N CYS A 539 8.47 9.70 -32.54
CA CYS A 539 7.43 10.32 -33.34
C CYS A 539 7.33 11.83 -33.09
N ALA A 540 7.32 12.23 -31.83
CA ALA A 540 7.24 13.65 -31.46
C ALA A 540 8.47 14.44 -31.95
N GLN A 541 9.66 13.88 -31.83
CA GLN A 541 10.89 14.54 -32.30
C GLN A 541 10.99 14.59 -33.81
N LEU A 542 10.51 13.59 -34.54
CA LEU A 542 10.39 13.64 -35.97
C LEU A 542 9.45 14.76 -36.43
N VAL A 543 8.29 14.88 -35.80
CA VAL A 543 7.34 15.96 -36.07
C VAL A 543 7.95 17.32 -35.77
N ALA A 544 8.56 17.49 -34.62
CA ALA A 544 9.21 18.74 -34.22
C ALA A 544 10.33 19.14 -35.18
N THR A 545 11.17 18.19 -35.61
CA THR A 545 12.28 18.43 -36.54
C THR A 545 11.76 18.81 -37.91
N VAL A 546 10.76 18.12 -38.43
CA VAL A 546 10.14 18.45 -39.74
C VAL A 546 9.51 19.85 -39.72
N ILE A 547 8.83 20.22 -38.66
CA ILE A 547 8.27 21.57 -38.51
C ILE A 547 9.40 22.61 -38.50
N ALA A 548 10.46 22.41 -37.75
CA ALA A 548 11.58 23.34 -37.70
C ALA A 548 12.32 23.50 -39.07
N VAL A 549 12.40 22.43 -39.84
CA VAL A 549 13.10 22.40 -41.14
C VAL A 549 12.28 23.01 -42.25
N TYR A 550 10.99 22.72 -42.31
CA TYR A 550 10.16 23.04 -43.50
C TYR A 550 9.05 24.05 -43.23
N ALA A 551 8.58 24.22 -42.01
CA ALA A 551 7.42 25.06 -41.74
C ALA A 551 7.70 26.54 -42.02
N HIS A 552 6.80 27.15 -42.77
CA HIS A 552 6.80 28.57 -43.09
C HIS A 552 5.41 29.13 -42.72
N TRP A 553 5.27 29.58 -41.50
CA TRP A 553 4.00 30.04 -40.94
C TRP A 553 4.09 31.47 -40.45
N ASP A 554 3.58 32.40 -41.23
CA ASP A 554 3.62 33.83 -40.88
C ASP A 554 2.89 34.13 -39.57
N PHE A 555 1.79 33.46 -39.33
CA PHE A 555 1.02 33.62 -38.07
C PHE A 555 1.76 33.15 -36.84
N ALA A 556 2.64 32.17 -36.96
CA ALA A 556 3.47 31.63 -35.88
C ALA A 556 4.88 32.27 -35.86
N ARG A 557 5.16 33.16 -36.80
CA ARG A 557 6.46 33.82 -36.93
C ARG A 557 7.64 32.84 -37.03
N ILE A 558 7.47 31.77 -37.80
CA ILE A 558 8.51 30.76 -38.03
C ILE A 558 8.81 30.63 -39.53
N ASN A 559 10.06 30.29 -39.81
CA ASN A 559 10.55 29.93 -41.12
C ASN A 559 11.53 28.78 -41.03
N GLY A 560 11.49 27.84 -41.97
CA GLY A 560 12.34 26.66 -41.97
C GLY A 560 13.83 26.98 -41.94
N VAL A 561 14.56 26.31 -41.06
CA VAL A 561 16.02 26.49 -40.89
C VAL A 561 16.86 25.54 -41.74
N GLY A 562 16.25 24.51 -42.30
CA GLY A 562 16.91 23.48 -43.09
C GLY A 562 17.55 22.37 -42.28
N TRP A 563 17.92 21.28 -42.95
CA TRP A 563 18.45 20.07 -42.30
C TRP A 563 19.83 20.27 -41.66
N ARG A 564 20.65 21.15 -42.20
CA ARG A 564 21.97 21.45 -41.60
C ARG A 564 21.85 22.06 -40.23
N TRP A 565 20.99 23.04 -40.04
CA TRP A 565 20.69 23.61 -38.73
C TRP A 565 20.03 22.62 -37.80
N ALA A 566 19.11 21.78 -38.32
CA ALA A 566 18.52 20.71 -37.52
C ALA A 566 19.61 19.77 -36.98
N GLY A 567 20.59 19.38 -37.81
CA GLY A 567 21.72 18.57 -37.35
C GLY A 567 22.56 19.23 -36.26
N VAL A 568 22.86 20.52 -36.40
CA VAL A 568 23.59 21.31 -35.41
C VAL A 568 22.82 21.38 -34.07
N ILE A 569 21.53 21.64 -34.15
CA ILE A 569 20.67 21.71 -32.96
C ILE A 569 20.58 20.35 -32.26
N TRP A 570 20.48 19.27 -33.00
CA TRP A 570 20.50 17.91 -32.44
C TRP A 570 21.83 17.60 -31.74
N ILE A 571 22.97 17.95 -32.32
CA ILE A 571 24.29 17.75 -31.73
C ILE A 571 24.41 18.56 -30.42
N TYR A 572 24.01 19.81 -30.42
CA TYR A 572 23.99 20.65 -29.24
C TYR A 572 23.12 20.06 -28.13
N SER A 573 21.93 19.60 -28.47
CA SER A 573 21.00 19.00 -27.52
C SER A 573 21.53 17.69 -26.93
N ILE A 574 22.18 16.85 -27.72
CA ILE A 574 22.81 15.60 -27.24
C ILE A 574 23.96 15.91 -26.27
N ILE A 575 24.81 16.85 -26.62
CA ILE A 575 25.95 17.24 -25.75
C ILE A 575 25.43 17.81 -24.42
N THR A 576 24.45 18.67 -24.45
CA THR A 576 23.89 19.31 -23.25
C THR A 576 23.01 18.38 -22.42
N TYR A 577 22.56 17.26 -22.98
CA TYR A 577 21.84 16.22 -22.24
C TYR A 577 22.73 15.46 -21.22
N ILE A 578 23.99 15.24 -21.54
CA ILE A 578 24.90 14.43 -20.72
C ILE A 578 25.01 14.93 -19.26
N PRO A 579 25.16 16.24 -18.98
CA PRO A 579 25.28 16.73 -17.60
C PRO A 579 24.00 16.56 -16.75
N LEU A 580 22.86 16.30 -17.35
CA LEU A 580 21.58 16.18 -16.60
C LEU A 580 21.62 15.04 -15.58
N ASP A 581 22.14 13.87 -15.95
CA ASP A 581 22.28 12.75 -15.02
C ASP A 581 23.25 13.06 -13.87
N ILE A 582 24.34 13.74 -14.18
CA ILE A 582 25.32 14.16 -13.17
C ILE A 582 24.69 15.13 -12.16
N LEU A 583 23.94 16.11 -12.62
CA LEU A 583 23.22 17.05 -11.77
C LEU A 583 22.19 16.33 -10.89
N LYS A 584 21.47 15.36 -11.43
CA LYS A 584 20.53 14.54 -10.68
C LYS A 584 21.23 13.83 -9.51
N PHE A 585 22.38 13.22 -9.74
CA PHE A 585 23.14 12.54 -8.69
C PHE A 585 23.71 13.51 -7.65
N LEU A 586 24.22 14.67 -8.07
CA LEU A 586 24.72 15.69 -7.16
C LEU A 586 23.63 16.22 -6.22
N ILE A 587 22.41 16.40 -6.72
CA ILE A 587 21.27 16.83 -5.90
C ILE A 587 20.95 15.76 -4.84
N ARG A 588 20.91 14.48 -5.24
CA ARG A 588 20.69 13.38 -4.30
C ARG A 588 21.75 13.34 -3.22
N MET A 589 23.03 13.43 -3.58
CA MET A 589 24.11 13.47 -2.60
C MET A 589 23.98 14.64 -1.62
N GLY A 590 23.60 15.81 -2.11
CA GLY A 590 23.41 16.99 -1.27
C GLY A 590 22.23 16.89 -0.28
N LEU A 591 21.18 16.17 -0.65
CA LEU A 591 19.97 16.04 0.17
C LEU A 591 19.99 14.85 1.14
N THR A 592 20.64 13.75 0.76
CA THR A 592 20.65 12.51 1.55
C THR A 592 21.90 12.34 2.40
N GLY A 593 22.93 13.16 2.21
CA GLY A 593 24.16 13.13 3.01
C GLY A 593 25.00 11.84 2.92
N SER A 594 24.59 10.87 2.14
CA SER A 594 25.26 9.57 2.03
C SER A 594 25.22 9.03 0.60
N ALA A 595 26.36 9.02 -0.05
CA ALA A 595 26.57 8.33 -1.32
C ALA A 595 26.68 6.79 -1.16
N GLY A 596 26.78 6.29 0.06
CA GLY A 596 27.03 4.88 0.36
C GLY A 596 25.82 3.98 0.35
N ASP A 597 24.69 4.43 0.83
CA ASP A 597 23.51 3.58 1.03
C ASP A 597 22.73 3.28 -0.26
N ASN A 598 22.85 4.12 -1.27
CA ASN A 598 22.11 3.94 -2.52
C ASN A 598 22.80 3.04 -3.57
N MET A 599 24.11 2.78 -3.45
CA MET A 599 24.80 1.84 -4.35
C MET A 599 24.58 0.38 -3.97
N HIS A 600 24.32 0.08 -2.69
CA HIS A 600 24.00 -1.28 -2.25
C HIS A 600 22.56 -1.71 -2.56
N GLN A 601 21.62 -0.79 -2.69
CA GLN A 601 20.23 -1.06 -3.05
C GLN A 601 20.01 -1.40 -4.55
N ASN A 602 21.01 -1.15 -5.39
CA ASN A 602 20.93 -1.48 -6.83
C ASN A 602 21.41 -2.91 -7.18
N LYS A 603 21.74 -3.71 -6.18
CA LYS A 603 22.22 -5.11 -6.39
C LYS A 603 21.20 -6.19 -6.06
N VAL A 604 19.95 -5.84 -5.76
CA VAL A 604 18.89 -6.84 -5.54
C VAL A 604 17.85 -6.77 -6.66
#